data_5b4fc8541d4502ee2a65588a5236531d
#
_entry.id   5b4fc8541d4502ee2a65588a5236531d
#
_cell.length_a   1.000
_cell.length_b   1.000
_cell.length_c   1.000
_cell.angle_alpha   90.00
_cell.angle_beta   90.00
_cell.angle_gamma   90.00
#
_symmetry.space_group_name_H-M   'P 1'
#
loop_
_entity.id
_entity.type
_entity.pdbx_description
1 polymer ?
#
loop_
_entity_poly.entity_id
_entity_poly.type
_entity_poly.pdbx_seq_one_letter_code
_entity_poly.pdbx_strand_id
1 'polypeptide(L)'
;MNDNIHLRQDFIDKSLEFIRLYGLSEEVFEKVSIELYDDINHFSKLFTDIPDFLNSYLAVESQNFKKKLHSYEVNSESRISDLIFNAIKLKLSIIDKDILEQIIKYLAIHPLSNGLSLDSVYKISDTIWSWLGDNEIDFSFYTKRISLSMIITSTLLYYIKIDNLDNIDNFLRAQLYAFSKIAKIKHKISKCFGN
;
A
#
# COMPACT_ATOMS: atom_id res chain seq x y z
N MET A 1 15.64 23.80 -4.10
CA MET A 1 14.43 22.93 -4.09
C MET A 1 14.78 21.45 -4.28
N ASN A 2 15.72 21.10 -5.17
CA ASN A 2 16.18 19.70 -5.34
C ASN A 2 16.92 19.15 -4.11
N ASP A 3 17.72 19.96 -3.42
CA ASP A 3 18.54 19.52 -2.28
C ASP A 3 17.68 18.97 -1.12
N ASN A 4 16.53 19.59 -0.85
CA ASN A 4 15.64 19.13 0.23
C ASN A 4 14.97 17.77 -0.08
N ILE A 5 14.73 17.45 -1.36
CA ILE A 5 14.17 16.16 -1.77
C ILE A 5 15.19 15.05 -1.56
N HIS A 6 16.44 15.27 -1.90
CA HIS A 6 17.53 14.32 -1.67
C HIS A 6 17.76 14.09 -0.18
N LEU A 7 17.81 15.15 0.62
CA LEU A 7 17.96 15.04 2.07
C LEU A 7 16.83 14.26 2.74
N ARG A 8 15.57 14.48 2.31
CA ARG A 8 14.43 13.70 2.80
C ARG A 8 14.56 12.23 2.42
N GLN A 9 15.02 11.91 1.19
CA GLN A 9 15.18 10.55 0.74
C GLN A 9 16.30 9.82 1.51
N ASP A 10 17.45 10.45 1.67
CA ASP A 10 18.58 9.88 2.43
C ASP A 10 18.18 9.61 3.88
N PHE A 11 17.41 10.54 4.48
CA PHE A 11 16.88 10.37 5.83
C PHE A 11 15.89 9.20 5.91
N ILE A 12 14.98 9.06 4.90
CA ILE A 12 14.04 7.94 4.84
C ILE A 12 14.82 6.63 4.75
N ASP A 13 15.76 6.52 3.80
CA ASP A 13 16.49 5.27 3.57
C ASP A 13 17.25 4.82 4.82
N LYS A 14 17.90 5.76 5.51
CA LYS A 14 18.58 5.47 6.77
C LYS A 14 17.61 5.10 7.89
N SER A 15 16.49 5.81 7.97
CA SER A 15 15.44 5.51 8.97
C SER A 15 14.89 4.11 8.85
N LEU A 16 14.74 3.56 7.63
CA LEU A 16 14.24 2.20 7.43
C LEU A 16 15.15 1.15 8.08
N GLU A 17 16.48 1.35 8.08
CA GLU A 17 17.43 0.47 8.76
C GLU A 17 17.17 0.44 10.28
N PHE A 18 16.98 1.62 10.89
CA PHE A 18 16.73 1.77 12.32
C PHE A 18 15.34 1.27 12.71
N ILE A 19 14.31 1.54 11.89
CA ILE A 19 12.94 1.09 12.14
C ILE A 19 12.86 -0.44 12.18
N ARG A 20 13.60 -1.15 11.32
CA ARG A 20 13.67 -2.63 11.38
C ARG A 20 14.21 -3.14 12.72
N LEU A 21 15.18 -2.45 13.29
CA LEU A 21 15.87 -2.89 14.52
C LEU A 21 15.15 -2.46 15.78
N TYR A 22 14.61 -1.25 15.81
CA TYR A 22 14.14 -0.60 17.03
C TYR A 22 12.64 -0.24 17.02
N GLY A 23 11.96 -0.45 15.88
CA GLY A 23 10.56 -0.06 15.70
C GLY A 23 10.41 1.39 15.25
N LEU A 24 9.15 1.81 15.04
CA LEU A 24 8.80 3.15 14.58
C LEU A 24 8.46 4.04 15.79
N SER A 25 9.35 4.95 16.16
CA SER A 25 9.20 5.90 17.27
C SER A 25 10.01 7.18 17.05
N GLU A 26 9.71 8.22 17.82
CA GLU A 26 10.47 9.48 17.78
C GLU A 26 11.94 9.27 18.13
N GLU A 27 12.24 8.43 19.12
CA GLU A 27 13.62 8.11 19.53
C GLU A 27 14.46 7.53 18.37
N VAL A 28 13.83 6.80 17.46
CA VAL A 28 14.52 6.28 16.27
C VAL A 28 14.93 7.41 15.35
N PHE A 29 14.09 8.40 15.15
CA PHE A 29 14.40 9.55 14.29
C PHE A 29 15.45 10.49 14.93
N GLU A 30 15.46 10.60 16.25
CA GLU A 30 16.55 11.30 16.97
C GLU A 30 17.91 10.61 16.72
N LYS A 31 17.96 9.27 16.82
CA LYS A 31 19.18 8.49 16.54
C LYS A 31 19.66 8.68 15.11
N VAL A 32 18.76 8.61 14.14
CA VAL A 32 19.07 8.84 12.71
C VAL A 32 19.56 10.27 12.48
N SER A 33 18.93 11.25 13.14
CA SER A 33 19.31 12.66 13.06
C SER A 33 20.74 12.89 13.55
N ILE A 34 21.11 12.27 14.67
CA ILE A 34 22.47 12.35 15.22
C ILE A 34 23.45 11.66 14.28
N GLU A 35 23.13 10.46 13.79
CA GLU A 35 24.05 9.68 12.95
C GLU A 35 24.35 10.34 11.62
N LEU A 36 23.36 10.95 10.97
CA LEU A 36 23.53 11.56 9.66
C LEU A 36 24.04 13.00 9.70
N TYR A 37 23.65 13.76 10.75
CA TYR A 37 23.82 15.23 10.74
C TYR A 37 24.42 15.79 12.03
N ASP A 38 24.73 14.95 13.02
CA ASP A 38 25.19 15.38 14.36
C ASP A 38 24.23 16.40 15.03
N ASP A 39 22.93 16.27 14.75
CA ASP A 39 21.88 17.21 15.17
C ASP A 39 20.60 16.47 15.52
N ILE A 40 20.30 16.33 16.81
CA ILE A 40 19.11 15.60 17.31
C ILE A 40 17.77 16.14 16.76
N ASN A 41 17.73 17.43 16.42
CA ASN A 41 16.52 18.09 15.91
C ASN A 41 16.42 18.05 14.38
N HIS A 42 17.29 17.31 13.68
CA HIS A 42 17.29 17.34 12.21
C HIS A 42 16.01 16.79 11.61
N PHE A 43 15.39 15.78 12.24
CA PHE A 43 14.08 15.24 11.82
C PHE A 43 13.03 16.34 11.67
N SER A 44 12.88 17.21 12.67
CA SER A 44 11.89 18.29 12.65
C SER A 44 12.15 19.38 11.60
N LYS A 45 13.35 19.43 11.02
CA LYS A 45 13.68 20.29 9.86
C LYS A 45 13.22 19.69 8.54
N LEU A 46 13.10 18.36 8.48
CA LEU A 46 12.71 17.62 7.29
C LEU A 46 11.23 17.24 7.29
N PHE A 47 10.68 16.85 8.43
CA PHE A 47 9.31 16.34 8.58
C PHE A 47 8.63 17.02 9.76
N THR A 48 7.34 17.29 9.62
CA THR A 48 6.54 17.90 10.72
C THR A 48 6.26 16.92 11.85
N ASP A 49 6.07 15.65 11.51
CA ASP A 49 5.74 14.57 12.42
C ASP A 49 5.95 13.19 11.76
N ILE A 50 5.71 12.10 12.50
CA ILE A 50 5.79 10.74 11.98
C ILE A 50 4.79 10.50 10.84
N PRO A 51 3.53 10.95 10.88
CA PRO A 51 2.62 10.90 9.73
C PRO A 51 3.17 11.55 8.45
N ASP A 52 3.84 12.70 8.50
CA ASP A 52 4.48 13.34 7.33
C ASP A 52 5.64 12.51 6.78
N PHE A 53 6.46 11.94 7.65
CA PHE A 53 7.49 10.98 7.27
C PHE A 53 6.89 9.77 6.56
N LEU A 54 5.85 9.14 7.14
CA LEU A 54 5.16 7.99 6.55
C LEU A 54 4.51 8.32 5.21
N ASN A 55 3.89 9.51 5.07
CA ASN A 55 3.35 9.98 3.79
C ASN A 55 4.43 10.05 2.71
N SER A 56 5.60 10.56 3.06
CA SER A 56 6.73 10.70 2.14
C SER A 56 7.26 9.32 1.71
N TYR A 57 7.46 8.41 2.66
CA TYR A 57 7.87 7.03 2.40
C TYR A 57 6.85 6.29 1.51
N LEU A 58 5.55 6.33 1.86
CA LEU A 58 4.50 5.66 1.11
C LEU A 58 4.29 6.25 -0.29
N ALA A 59 4.58 7.54 -0.49
CA ALA A 59 4.56 8.16 -1.81
C ALA A 59 5.66 7.60 -2.72
N VAL A 60 6.87 7.44 -2.22
CA VAL A 60 8.00 6.81 -2.96
C VAL A 60 7.66 5.35 -3.29
N GLU A 61 7.16 4.59 -2.31
CA GLU A 61 6.72 3.21 -2.49
C GLU A 61 5.63 3.08 -3.58
N SER A 62 4.64 4.00 -3.57
CA SER A 62 3.56 4.04 -4.55
C SER A 62 4.08 4.31 -5.96
N GLN A 63 5.03 5.24 -6.11
CA GLN A 63 5.66 5.51 -7.40
C GLN A 63 6.46 4.31 -7.93
N ASN A 64 7.21 3.63 -7.07
CA ASN A 64 7.95 2.43 -7.42
C ASN A 64 7.02 1.29 -7.86
N PHE A 65 5.94 1.08 -7.14
CA PHE A 65 4.90 0.13 -7.52
C PHE A 65 4.30 0.45 -8.89
N LYS A 66 3.90 1.72 -9.10
CA LYS A 66 3.33 2.17 -10.37
C LYS A 66 4.28 1.93 -11.54
N LYS A 67 5.57 2.28 -11.40
CA LYS A 67 6.59 2.02 -12.43
C LYS A 67 6.72 0.54 -12.77
N LYS A 68 6.83 -0.33 -11.75
CA LYS A 68 6.93 -1.78 -11.94
C LYS A 68 5.66 -2.38 -12.55
N LEU A 69 4.48 -1.89 -12.15
CA LEU A 69 3.21 -2.36 -12.69
C LEU A 69 3.05 -2.00 -14.17
N HIS A 70 3.48 -0.79 -14.58
CA HIS A 70 3.45 -0.38 -16.00
C HIS A 70 4.47 -1.13 -16.87
N SER A 71 5.56 -1.65 -16.30
CA SER A 71 6.52 -2.50 -17.01
C SER A 71 6.09 -3.98 -17.06
N TYR A 72 4.99 -4.34 -16.39
CA TYR A 72 4.48 -5.70 -16.40
C TYR A 72 3.75 -5.99 -17.72
N GLU A 73 4.21 -7.00 -18.45
CA GLU A 73 3.59 -7.42 -19.71
C GLU A 73 2.23 -8.06 -19.45
N VAL A 74 1.18 -7.45 -19.98
CA VAL A 74 -0.20 -7.96 -19.89
C VAL A 74 -0.46 -8.86 -21.09
N ASN A 75 -0.73 -10.14 -20.83
CA ASN A 75 -1.31 -11.00 -21.84
C ASN A 75 -2.79 -10.62 -22.02
N SER A 76 -3.19 -10.20 -23.22
CA SER A 76 -4.55 -9.76 -23.56
C SER A 76 -5.65 -10.83 -23.32
N GLU A 77 -5.28 -12.09 -23.22
CA GLU A 77 -6.21 -13.19 -22.93
C GLU A 77 -6.40 -13.44 -21.42
N SER A 78 -5.64 -12.76 -20.57
CA SER A 78 -5.71 -12.95 -19.12
C SER A 78 -7.03 -12.45 -18.55
N ARG A 79 -7.58 -13.18 -17.58
CA ARG A 79 -8.77 -12.71 -16.85
C ARG A 79 -8.39 -11.54 -15.94
N ILE A 80 -9.29 -10.57 -15.78
CA ILE A 80 -9.10 -9.41 -14.88
C ILE A 80 -8.74 -9.86 -13.46
N SER A 81 -9.35 -10.94 -12.96
CA SER A 81 -9.01 -11.50 -11.63
C SER A 81 -7.56 -11.96 -11.50
N ASP A 82 -7.00 -12.53 -12.57
CA ASP A 82 -5.62 -13.01 -12.58
C ASP A 82 -4.64 -11.84 -12.70
N LEU A 83 -5.00 -10.80 -13.46
CA LEU A 83 -4.23 -9.56 -13.53
C LEU A 83 -4.18 -8.84 -12.18
N ILE A 84 -5.34 -8.72 -11.48
CA ILE A 84 -5.39 -8.15 -10.13
C ILE A 84 -4.58 -9.00 -9.14
N PHE A 85 -4.68 -10.34 -9.21
CA PHE A 85 -3.88 -11.24 -8.39
C PHE A 85 -2.39 -10.98 -8.58
N ASN A 86 -1.92 -10.91 -9.82
CA ASN A 86 -0.52 -10.67 -10.14
C ASN A 86 -0.06 -9.27 -9.71
N ALA A 87 -0.90 -8.24 -9.88
CA ALA A 87 -0.60 -6.89 -9.41
C ALA A 87 -0.44 -6.82 -7.89
N ILE A 88 -1.30 -7.50 -7.12
CA ILE A 88 -1.16 -7.57 -5.65
C ILE A 88 0.10 -8.36 -5.27
N LYS A 89 0.39 -9.48 -5.93
CA LYS A 89 1.65 -10.23 -5.71
C LYS A 89 2.89 -9.38 -6.02
N LEU A 90 2.86 -8.61 -7.09
CA LEU A 90 3.93 -7.65 -7.40
C LEU A 90 4.09 -6.63 -6.26
N LYS A 91 2.99 -6.10 -5.71
CA LYS A 91 3.06 -5.18 -4.56
C LYS A 91 3.68 -5.86 -3.35
N LEU A 92 3.28 -7.10 -3.02
CA LEU A 92 3.85 -7.86 -1.90
C LEU A 92 5.36 -8.16 -2.09
N SER A 93 5.82 -8.34 -3.33
CA SER A 93 7.25 -8.57 -3.61
C SER A 93 8.13 -7.32 -3.47
N ILE A 94 7.52 -6.14 -3.46
CA ILE A 94 8.23 -4.86 -3.32
C ILE A 94 8.25 -4.43 -1.86
N ILE A 95 7.16 -4.70 -1.12
CA ILE A 95 6.98 -4.19 0.22
C ILE A 95 7.92 -4.88 1.20
N ASP A 96 8.57 -4.10 2.03
CA ASP A 96 9.35 -4.60 3.14
C ASP A 96 8.40 -5.04 4.27
N LYS A 97 8.41 -6.34 4.59
CA LYS A 97 7.50 -6.94 5.57
C LYS A 97 7.72 -6.37 6.96
N ASP A 98 8.97 -6.18 7.37
CA ASP A 98 9.31 -5.70 8.70
C ASP A 98 8.87 -4.24 8.87
N ILE A 99 9.11 -3.41 7.86
CA ILE A 99 8.65 -2.01 7.86
C ILE A 99 7.12 -1.93 7.86
N LEU A 100 6.45 -2.75 7.04
CA LEU A 100 4.99 -2.81 7.03
C LEU A 100 4.43 -3.17 8.42
N GLU A 101 5.03 -4.14 9.10
CA GLU A 101 4.62 -4.54 10.45
C GLU A 101 4.76 -3.38 11.45
N GLN A 102 5.86 -2.62 11.40
CA GLN A 102 6.06 -1.47 12.28
C GLN A 102 5.06 -0.34 11.98
N ILE A 103 4.76 -0.08 10.70
CA ILE A 103 3.73 0.89 10.32
C ILE A 103 2.37 0.47 10.87
N ILE A 104 1.99 -0.80 10.72
CA ILE A 104 0.70 -1.30 11.24
C ILE A 104 0.63 -1.21 12.77
N LYS A 105 1.72 -1.53 13.49
CA LYS A 105 1.79 -1.36 14.94
C LYS A 105 1.61 0.10 15.34
N TYR A 106 2.30 1.01 14.67
CA TYR A 106 2.17 2.45 14.91
C TYR A 106 0.73 2.94 14.72
N LEU A 107 0.10 2.57 13.59
CA LEU A 107 -1.28 2.96 13.27
C LEU A 107 -2.30 2.38 14.26
N ALA A 108 -2.06 1.19 14.80
CA ALA A 108 -2.92 0.58 15.81
C ALA A 108 -2.94 1.35 17.14
N ILE A 109 -1.83 2.01 17.47
CA ILE A 109 -1.68 2.82 18.70
C ILE A 109 -2.13 4.27 18.46
N HIS A 110 -2.03 4.77 17.21
CA HIS A 110 -2.33 6.16 16.83
C HIS A 110 -3.54 6.22 15.88
N PRO A 111 -4.78 6.03 16.36
CA PRO A 111 -5.96 5.89 15.51
C PRO A 111 -6.28 7.14 14.67
N LEU A 112 -5.85 8.34 15.09
CA LEU A 112 -6.02 9.58 14.32
C LEU A 112 -5.19 9.60 13.03
N SER A 113 -4.14 8.78 12.94
CA SER A 113 -3.32 8.60 11.75
C SER A 113 -3.89 7.57 10.75
N ASN A 114 -5.03 6.94 11.05
CA ASN A 114 -5.61 5.88 10.20
C ASN A 114 -6.06 6.39 8.81
N GLY A 115 -6.36 7.68 8.66
CA GLY A 115 -6.63 8.29 7.35
C GLY A 115 -5.50 8.07 6.35
N LEU A 116 -4.26 8.09 6.81
CA LEU A 116 -3.06 7.83 6.01
C LEU A 116 -3.05 6.41 5.43
N SER A 117 -3.38 5.40 6.24
CA SER A 117 -3.38 4.00 5.79
C SER A 117 -4.50 3.72 4.78
N LEU A 118 -5.70 4.27 5.02
CA LEU A 118 -6.84 4.12 4.11
C LEU A 118 -6.58 4.77 2.76
N ASP A 119 -6.02 5.99 2.75
CA ASP A 119 -5.63 6.70 1.53
C ASP A 119 -4.57 5.92 0.74
N SER A 120 -3.54 5.40 1.43
CA SER A 120 -2.47 4.64 0.80
C SER A 120 -2.97 3.35 0.14
N VAL A 121 -3.85 2.59 0.82
CA VAL A 121 -4.43 1.36 0.24
C VAL A 121 -5.39 1.69 -0.89
N TYR A 122 -6.16 2.77 -0.77
CA TYR A 122 -7.02 3.24 -1.86
C TYR A 122 -6.20 3.63 -3.10
N LYS A 123 -5.07 4.33 -2.94
CA LYS A 123 -4.16 4.67 -4.04
C LYS A 123 -3.57 3.43 -4.72
N ILE A 124 -3.25 2.37 -3.98
CA ILE A 124 -2.82 1.10 -4.58
C ILE A 124 -3.95 0.50 -5.42
N SER A 125 -5.16 0.46 -4.89
CA SER A 125 -6.34 -0.03 -5.60
C SER A 125 -6.64 0.78 -6.87
N ASP A 126 -6.61 2.10 -6.77
CA ASP A 126 -6.80 3.02 -7.90
C ASP A 126 -5.71 2.83 -8.98
N THR A 127 -4.46 2.66 -8.57
CA THR A 127 -3.35 2.38 -9.50
C THR A 127 -3.59 1.09 -10.28
N ILE A 128 -4.05 0.02 -9.61
CA ILE A 128 -4.34 -1.27 -10.26
C ILE A 128 -5.51 -1.11 -11.25
N TRP A 129 -6.62 -0.49 -10.86
CA TRP A 129 -7.78 -0.31 -11.74
C TRP A 129 -7.47 0.61 -12.92
N SER A 130 -6.72 1.70 -12.70
CA SER A 130 -6.27 2.58 -13.77
C SER A 130 -5.34 1.86 -14.76
N TRP A 131 -4.45 1.01 -14.28
CA TRP A 131 -3.59 0.17 -15.12
C TRP A 131 -4.40 -0.82 -15.98
N LEU A 132 -5.52 -1.34 -15.44
CA LEU A 132 -6.46 -2.20 -16.18
C LEU A 132 -7.38 -1.42 -17.15
N GLY A 133 -7.24 -0.09 -17.25
CA GLY A 133 -8.03 0.75 -18.14
C GLY A 133 -9.40 1.18 -17.59
N ASP A 134 -9.68 0.97 -16.30
CA ASP A 134 -10.94 1.36 -15.66
C ASP A 134 -10.90 2.83 -15.21
N ASN A 135 -11.14 3.74 -16.18
CA ASN A 135 -11.04 5.18 -15.94
C ASN A 135 -12.41 5.89 -15.95
N GLU A 136 -13.52 5.17 -16.17
CA GLU A 136 -14.86 5.74 -16.18
C GLU A 136 -15.34 6.03 -14.76
N ILE A 137 -15.76 7.29 -14.49
CA ILE A 137 -16.24 7.74 -13.19
C ILE A 137 -17.75 7.50 -13.11
N ASP A 138 -18.11 6.29 -12.72
CA ASP A 138 -19.48 5.88 -12.43
C ASP A 138 -19.62 5.35 -10.99
N PHE A 139 -20.81 4.91 -10.59
CA PHE A 139 -21.02 4.29 -9.27
C PHE A 139 -20.18 3.02 -9.10
N SER A 140 -19.87 2.30 -10.17
CA SER A 140 -19.06 1.09 -10.13
C SER A 140 -17.58 1.40 -9.87
N PHE A 141 -17.10 2.56 -10.31
CA PHE A 141 -15.74 3.04 -10.10
C PHE A 141 -15.32 3.01 -8.61
N TYR A 142 -16.12 3.69 -7.77
CA TYR A 142 -15.82 3.73 -6.32
C TYR A 142 -15.99 2.36 -5.66
N THR A 143 -17.03 1.61 -6.04
CA THR A 143 -17.28 0.28 -5.47
C THR A 143 -16.14 -0.69 -5.77
N LYS A 144 -15.61 -0.70 -6.99
CA LYS A 144 -14.48 -1.54 -7.39
C LYS A 144 -13.23 -1.21 -6.57
N ARG A 145 -12.91 0.08 -6.42
CA ARG A 145 -11.73 0.55 -5.67
C ARG A 145 -11.82 0.26 -4.19
N ILE A 146 -12.95 0.57 -3.56
CA ILE A 146 -13.17 0.27 -2.14
C ILE A 146 -13.10 -1.24 -1.88
N SER A 147 -13.74 -2.05 -2.71
CA SER A 147 -13.71 -3.50 -2.53
C SER A 147 -12.31 -4.08 -2.71
N LEU A 148 -11.56 -3.59 -3.69
CA LEU A 148 -10.18 -4.01 -3.88
C LEU A 148 -9.29 -3.53 -2.72
N SER A 149 -9.51 -2.34 -2.19
CA SER A 149 -8.82 -1.83 -1.00
C SER A 149 -9.02 -2.75 0.20
N MET A 150 -10.25 -3.26 0.41
CA MET A 150 -10.52 -4.22 1.49
C MET A 150 -9.76 -5.54 1.30
N ILE A 151 -9.69 -6.06 0.06
CA ILE A 151 -8.91 -7.26 -0.28
C ILE A 151 -7.42 -7.03 -0.03
N ILE A 152 -6.88 -5.89 -0.48
CA ILE A 152 -5.48 -5.52 -0.26
C ILE A 152 -5.19 -5.43 1.23
N THR A 153 -6.01 -4.70 2.00
CA THR A 153 -5.84 -4.56 3.46
C THR A 153 -5.82 -5.91 4.16
N SER A 154 -6.81 -6.77 3.89
CA SER A 154 -6.86 -8.11 4.51
C SER A 154 -5.66 -8.97 4.11
N THR A 155 -5.19 -8.84 2.87
CA THR A 155 -4.01 -9.56 2.38
C THR A 155 -2.72 -9.07 3.04
N LEU A 156 -2.54 -7.74 3.22
CA LEU A 156 -1.39 -7.16 3.93
C LEU A 156 -1.37 -7.60 5.40
N LEU A 157 -2.52 -7.58 6.08
CA LEU A 157 -2.64 -8.05 7.47
C LEU A 157 -2.36 -9.54 7.60
N TYR A 158 -2.74 -10.35 6.60
CA TYR A 158 -2.43 -11.76 6.57
C TYR A 158 -0.94 -12.00 6.27
N TYR A 159 -0.36 -11.22 5.34
CA TYR A 159 1.04 -11.29 4.93
C TYR A 159 2.01 -11.07 6.09
N ILE A 160 1.76 -10.11 6.99
CA ILE A 160 2.64 -9.87 8.15
C ILE A 160 2.63 -11.04 9.15
N LYS A 161 1.56 -11.85 9.18
CA LYS A 161 1.41 -12.97 10.13
C LYS A 161 1.92 -14.31 9.61
N ILE A 162 2.04 -14.46 8.31
CA ILE A 162 2.33 -15.74 7.65
C ILE A 162 3.61 -15.63 6.83
N ASP A 163 4.50 -16.61 6.98
CA ASP A 163 5.74 -16.66 6.22
C ASP A 163 5.63 -17.54 4.96
N ASN A 164 4.57 -18.35 4.86
CA ASN A 164 4.36 -19.23 3.72
C ASN A 164 3.62 -18.52 2.58
N LEU A 165 4.32 -18.31 1.46
CA LEU A 165 3.79 -17.62 0.27
C LEU A 165 2.61 -18.36 -0.38
N ASP A 166 2.58 -19.70 -0.34
CA ASP A 166 1.48 -20.49 -0.92
C ASP A 166 0.17 -20.24 -0.15
N ASN A 167 0.26 -20.07 1.15
CA ASN A 167 -0.90 -19.73 1.99
C ASN A 167 -1.44 -18.34 1.64
N ILE A 168 -0.56 -17.38 1.35
CA ILE A 168 -0.93 -16.02 0.94
C ILE A 168 -1.62 -16.06 -0.43
N ASP A 169 -1.09 -16.84 -1.37
CA ASP A 169 -1.68 -17.01 -2.70
C ASP A 169 -3.09 -17.61 -2.63
N ASN A 170 -3.26 -18.66 -1.84
CA ASN A 170 -4.55 -19.30 -1.62
C ASN A 170 -5.55 -18.35 -0.96
N PHE A 171 -5.12 -17.59 0.06
CA PHE A 171 -5.94 -16.59 0.71
C PHE A 171 -6.40 -15.50 -0.26
N LEU A 172 -5.47 -14.92 -1.03
CA LEU A 172 -5.78 -13.88 -2.01
C LEU A 172 -6.72 -14.38 -3.11
N ARG A 173 -6.50 -15.59 -3.65
CA ARG A 173 -7.39 -16.20 -4.65
C ARG A 173 -8.82 -16.42 -4.09
N ALA A 174 -8.94 -16.86 -2.85
CA ALA A 174 -10.25 -17.03 -2.18
C ALA A 174 -10.99 -15.69 -2.05
N GLN A 175 -10.29 -14.61 -1.66
CA GLN A 175 -10.86 -13.26 -1.55
C GLN A 175 -11.35 -12.75 -2.92
N LEU A 176 -10.52 -12.84 -3.96
CA LEU A 176 -10.88 -12.42 -5.32
C LEU A 176 -12.05 -13.23 -5.88
N TYR A 177 -12.10 -14.53 -5.61
CA TYR A 177 -13.21 -15.38 -6.02
C TYR A 177 -14.53 -14.98 -5.32
N ALA A 178 -14.50 -14.76 -4.00
CA ALA A 178 -15.67 -14.32 -3.25
C ALA A 178 -16.19 -12.98 -3.78
N PHE A 179 -15.29 -12.03 -4.04
CA PHE A 179 -15.63 -10.74 -4.62
C PHE A 179 -16.28 -10.86 -6.01
N SER A 180 -15.74 -11.71 -6.88
CA SER A 180 -16.30 -11.94 -8.22
C SER A 180 -17.72 -12.51 -8.19
N LYS A 181 -18.04 -13.35 -7.20
CA LYS A 181 -19.41 -13.87 -7.00
C LYS A 181 -20.38 -12.77 -6.57
N ILE A 182 -19.99 -11.91 -5.64
CA ILE A 182 -20.82 -10.79 -5.15
C ILE A 182 -21.13 -9.83 -6.31
N ALA A 183 -20.15 -9.50 -7.16
CA ALA A 183 -20.32 -8.65 -8.32
C ALA A 183 -21.34 -9.26 -9.34
N LYS A 184 -21.28 -10.57 -9.58
CA LYS A 184 -22.23 -11.29 -10.46
C LYS A 184 -23.65 -11.30 -9.89
N ILE A 185 -23.81 -11.50 -8.58
CA ILE A 185 -25.14 -11.48 -7.92
C ILE A 185 -25.73 -10.07 -8.02
N LYS A 186 -24.96 -9.01 -7.73
CA LYS A 186 -25.41 -7.62 -7.84
C LYS A 186 -25.87 -7.30 -9.25
N HIS A 187 -25.14 -7.73 -10.29
CA HIS A 187 -25.54 -7.53 -11.69
C HIS A 187 -26.83 -8.26 -12.05
N LYS A 188 -27.06 -9.50 -11.52
CA LYS A 188 -28.31 -10.21 -11.71
C LYS A 188 -29.49 -9.50 -11.05
N ILE A 189 -29.32 -9.03 -9.82
CA ILE A 189 -30.34 -8.30 -9.06
C ILE A 189 -30.70 -6.99 -9.80
N SER A 190 -29.71 -6.22 -10.22
CA SER A 190 -29.95 -4.99 -11.01
C SER A 190 -30.75 -5.24 -12.28
N LYS A 191 -30.51 -6.36 -12.98
CA LYS A 191 -31.31 -6.74 -14.17
C LYS A 191 -32.73 -7.19 -13.83
N CYS A 192 -32.97 -7.71 -12.64
CA CYS A 192 -34.31 -8.14 -12.23
C CYS A 192 -35.20 -6.98 -11.73
N PHE A 193 -34.61 -5.90 -11.25
CA PHE A 193 -35.30 -4.74 -10.68
C PHE A 193 -35.21 -3.47 -11.57
N GLY A 194 -34.53 -3.54 -12.69
CA GLY A 194 -34.31 -2.44 -13.64
C GLY A 194 -35.15 -2.60 -14.91
N ASN A 195 -36.46 -2.79 -14.75
CA ASN A 195 -37.50 -2.58 -15.74
C ASN A 195 -38.46 -1.55 -15.24
#